data_fe5847973579257ab5a41bcb7bdcf001
#
_entry.id   fe5847973579257ab5a41bcb7bdcf001
#
_cell.length_a   1.000
_cell.length_b   1.000
_cell.length_c   1.000
_cell.angle_alpha   90.00
_cell.angle_beta   90.00
_cell.angle_gamma   90.00
#
_symmetry.space_group_name_H-M   'P 1'
#
loop_
_entity.id
_entity.type
_entity.pdbx_description
1 polymer ?
#
loop_
_entity_poly.entity_id
_entity_poly.type
_entity_poly.pdbx_seq_one_letter_code
_entity_poly.pdbx_strand_id
1 'polypeptide(L)'
;MNLNDYLSHWDKALEGGIYLESYADYLSLNRVRFNRNYKTFKASEEFVKVSQRVSKPTHWIIITEPWCGDAAQSVPVLLRLLEHIPSASYSLSLRDQGSLIDQYLTNGGKGIPKVIVRDEQGNDMMVWGPRTQEAQELFNGLKAQGVELHVLHESLHGWYAKDQGKSLEYELLALVQNLFKL
;
A
#
# COMPACT_ATOMS: atom_id res chain seq x y z
N MET A 1 11.69 -0.57 8.50
CA MET A 1 11.18 -1.22 9.74
C MET A 1 10.33 -2.43 9.39
N ASN A 2 10.13 -3.38 10.30
CA ASN A 2 9.17 -4.47 10.11
C ASN A 2 7.74 -4.03 10.49
N LEU A 3 6.75 -4.93 10.34
CA LEU A 3 5.35 -4.62 10.66
C LEU A 3 5.12 -4.26 12.14
N ASN A 4 5.77 -4.98 13.07
CA ASN A 4 5.59 -4.71 14.49
C ASN A 4 6.14 -3.32 14.87
N ASP A 5 7.28 -2.93 14.32
CA ASP A 5 7.85 -1.58 14.52
C ASP A 5 6.92 -0.51 13.97
N TYR A 6 6.33 -0.73 12.78
CA TYR A 6 5.37 0.18 12.16
C TYR A 6 4.09 0.34 13.01
N LEU A 7 3.56 -0.78 13.49
CA LEU A 7 2.38 -0.75 14.36
C LEU A 7 2.67 -0.08 15.70
N SER A 8 3.84 -0.33 16.29
CA SER A 8 4.28 0.36 17.51
C SER A 8 4.46 1.86 17.31
N HIS A 9 5.01 2.28 16.14
CA HIS A 9 5.09 3.69 15.77
C HIS A 9 3.69 4.30 15.65
N TRP A 10 2.76 3.57 15.02
CA TRP A 10 1.37 4.03 14.89
C TRP A 10 0.67 4.18 16.25
N ASP A 11 0.84 3.19 17.15
CA ASP A 11 0.25 3.25 18.49
C ASP A 11 0.78 4.47 19.27
N LYS A 12 2.08 4.76 19.19
CA LYS A 12 2.66 6.01 19.76
C LYS A 12 2.10 7.26 19.10
N ALA A 13 1.84 7.22 17.78
CA ALA A 13 1.23 8.34 17.08
C ALA A 13 -0.21 8.63 17.55
N LEU A 14 -0.95 7.60 17.95
CA LEU A 14 -2.29 7.73 18.53
C LEU A 14 -2.27 8.37 19.93
N GLU A 15 -1.17 8.23 20.67
CA GLU A 15 -0.96 8.90 21.97
C GLU A 15 -0.67 10.41 21.79
N GLY A 16 -0.32 10.84 20.57
CA GLY A 16 -0.06 12.23 20.19
C GLY A 16 1.41 12.59 20.09
N GLY A 17 1.68 13.77 19.53
CA GLY A 17 3.02 14.38 19.50
C GLY A 17 3.94 13.94 18.34
N ILE A 18 3.55 12.95 17.52
CA ILE A 18 4.35 12.53 16.36
C ILE A 18 3.92 13.24 15.09
N TYR A 19 2.61 13.37 14.89
CA TYR A 19 2.02 14.05 13.73
C TYR A 19 1.24 15.29 14.14
N LEU A 20 0.88 16.12 13.17
CA LEU A 20 0.02 17.29 13.41
C LEU A 20 -1.33 16.84 13.98
N GLU A 21 -1.91 17.62 14.87
CA GLU A 21 -3.20 17.36 15.49
C GLU A 21 -4.33 17.14 14.44
N SER A 22 -4.22 17.83 13.31
CA SER A 22 -5.15 17.67 12.18
C SER A 22 -5.19 16.24 11.58
N TYR A 23 -4.23 15.39 11.91
CA TYR A 23 -4.21 13.98 11.49
C TYR A 23 -4.80 13.01 12.52
N ALA A 24 -5.14 13.45 13.72
CA ALA A 24 -5.55 12.56 14.82
C ALA A 24 -6.74 11.65 14.45
N ASP A 25 -7.78 12.22 13.85
CA ASP A 25 -8.97 11.46 13.40
C ASP A 25 -8.62 10.45 12.31
N TYR A 26 -7.74 10.84 11.39
CA TYR A 26 -7.27 9.92 10.33
C TYR A 26 -6.46 8.77 10.89
N LEU A 27 -5.60 9.00 11.89
CA LEU A 27 -4.80 7.95 12.53
C LEU A 27 -5.70 6.86 13.11
N SER A 28 -6.71 7.24 13.89
CA SER A 28 -7.65 6.32 14.53
C SER A 28 -8.48 5.54 13.52
N LEU A 29 -9.07 6.23 12.55
CA LEU A 29 -9.89 5.62 11.52
C LEU A 29 -9.08 4.68 10.61
N ASN A 30 -7.89 5.08 10.23
CA ASN A 30 -7.00 4.29 9.39
C ASN A 30 -6.48 3.05 10.12
N ARG A 31 -6.25 3.13 11.45
CA ARG A 31 -5.88 1.96 12.26
C ARG A 31 -6.97 0.88 12.20
N VAL A 32 -8.24 1.29 12.28
CA VAL A 32 -9.39 0.37 12.15
C VAL A 32 -9.44 -0.24 10.74
N ARG A 33 -9.25 0.56 9.70
CA ARG A 33 -9.22 0.10 8.29
C ARG A 33 -8.11 -0.91 8.06
N PHE A 34 -6.89 -0.57 8.49
CA PHE A 34 -5.72 -1.45 8.39
C PHE A 34 -5.98 -2.80 9.06
N ASN A 35 -6.39 -2.80 10.32
CA ASN A 35 -6.63 -4.02 11.08
C ASN A 35 -7.72 -4.89 10.46
N ARG A 36 -8.82 -4.27 9.99
CA ARG A 36 -9.89 -4.99 9.29
C ARG A 36 -9.35 -5.69 8.05
N ASN A 37 -8.69 -4.96 7.16
CA ASN A 37 -8.20 -5.51 5.89
C ASN A 37 -7.13 -6.58 6.13
N TYR A 38 -6.20 -6.36 7.06
CA TYR A 38 -5.19 -7.35 7.42
C TYR A 38 -5.80 -8.65 7.96
N LYS A 39 -6.87 -8.56 8.75
CA LYS A 39 -7.57 -9.72 9.33
C LYS A 39 -8.46 -10.44 8.31
N THR A 40 -9.13 -9.71 7.42
CA THR A 40 -10.20 -10.28 6.59
C THR A 40 -9.76 -10.63 5.18
N PHE A 41 -8.73 -9.98 4.64
CA PHE A 41 -8.25 -10.28 3.29
C PHE A 41 -7.66 -11.70 3.24
N LYS A 42 -7.98 -12.39 2.16
CA LYS A 42 -7.43 -13.71 1.82
C LYS A 42 -7.08 -13.70 0.35
N ALA A 43 -5.84 -14.08 0.05
CA ALA A 43 -5.40 -14.25 -1.33
C ALA A 43 -6.19 -15.35 -2.03
N SER A 44 -6.42 -15.17 -3.33
CA SER A 44 -7.05 -16.19 -4.17
C SER A 44 -6.12 -17.40 -4.35
N GLU A 45 -6.72 -18.55 -4.67
CA GLU A 45 -5.94 -19.76 -4.98
C GLU A 45 -5.01 -19.55 -6.17
N GLU A 46 -5.43 -18.75 -7.14
CA GLU A 46 -4.62 -18.39 -8.30
C GLU A 46 -3.37 -17.61 -7.90
N PHE A 47 -3.53 -16.55 -7.09
CA PHE A 47 -2.41 -15.77 -6.59
C PHE A 47 -1.44 -16.66 -5.81
N VAL A 48 -1.93 -17.47 -4.89
CA VAL A 48 -1.10 -18.39 -4.08
C VAL A 48 -0.32 -19.34 -4.98
N LYS A 49 -0.98 -19.98 -5.96
CA LYS A 49 -0.34 -20.93 -6.88
C LYS A 49 0.75 -20.29 -7.73
N VAL A 50 0.51 -19.08 -8.25
CA VAL A 50 1.51 -18.34 -9.04
C VAL A 50 2.67 -17.88 -8.16
N SER A 51 2.38 -17.32 -6.99
CA SER A 51 3.37 -16.79 -6.07
C SER A 51 4.37 -17.85 -5.58
N GLN A 52 3.93 -19.08 -5.38
CA GLN A 52 4.80 -20.21 -5.00
C GLN A 52 5.86 -20.58 -6.07
N ARG A 53 5.67 -20.13 -7.31
CA ARG A 53 6.63 -20.34 -8.40
C ARG A 53 7.74 -19.30 -8.44
N VAL A 54 7.60 -18.21 -7.69
CA VAL A 54 8.61 -17.15 -7.59
C VAL A 54 9.78 -17.67 -6.76
N SER A 55 10.91 -17.97 -7.43
CA SER A 55 12.11 -18.52 -6.79
C SER A 55 13.23 -17.50 -6.58
N LYS A 56 13.19 -16.38 -7.31
CA LYS A 56 14.21 -15.34 -7.21
C LYS A 56 13.98 -14.47 -5.98
N PRO A 57 14.99 -14.30 -5.12
CA PRO A 57 14.86 -13.39 -3.98
C PRO A 57 14.55 -11.96 -4.39
N THR A 58 13.63 -11.34 -3.66
CA THR A 58 13.26 -9.94 -3.85
C THR A 58 13.08 -9.23 -2.53
N HIS A 59 13.34 -7.92 -2.53
CA HIS A 59 13.06 -7.06 -1.38
C HIS A 59 12.03 -6.00 -1.75
N TRP A 60 10.92 -5.96 -1.01
CA TRP A 60 9.78 -5.06 -1.23
C TRP A 60 9.84 -3.90 -0.24
N ILE A 61 10.16 -2.71 -0.71
CA ILE A 61 10.15 -1.50 0.10
C ILE A 61 8.80 -0.84 -0.06
N ILE A 62 8.04 -0.72 1.03
CA ILE A 62 6.71 -0.12 1.05
C ILE A 62 6.79 1.23 1.77
N ILE A 63 6.77 2.32 1.01
CA ILE A 63 6.73 3.68 1.57
C ILE A 63 5.28 4.00 1.94
N THR A 64 5.06 4.36 3.20
CA THR A 64 3.72 4.50 3.77
C THR A 64 3.70 5.54 4.89
N GLU A 65 2.51 5.88 5.37
CA GLU A 65 2.27 6.66 6.60
C GLU A 65 0.96 6.25 7.27
N PRO A 66 0.90 6.26 8.61
CA PRO A 66 -0.32 5.93 9.36
C PRO A 66 -1.52 6.84 9.04
N TRP A 67 -1.29 8.11 8.74
CA TRP A 67 -2.33 9.06 8.39
C TRP A 67 -2.87 8.91 6.96
N CYS A 68 -2.21 8.12 6.09
CA CYS A 68 -2.64 7.95 4.69
C CYS A 68 -3.78 6.95 4.56
N GLY A 69 -4.94 7.41 4.07
CA GLY A 69 -6.12 6.57 3.87
C GLY A 69 -5.92 5.48 2.82
N ASP A 70 -5.26 5.79 1.69
CA ASP A 70 -4.95 4.79 0.65
C ASP A 70 -4.00 3.71 1.19
N ALA A 71 -3.00 4.11 1.99
CA ALA A 71 -2.07 3.17 2.62
C ALA A 71 -2.78 2.24 3.61
N ALA A 72 -3.72 2.76 4.40
CA ALA A 72 -4.51 1.95 5.34
C ALA A 72 -5.40 0.91 4.64
N GLN A 73 -5.74 1.12 3.37
CA GLN A 73 -6.50 0.16 2.57
C GLN A 73 -5.58 -0.84 1.85
N SER A 74 -4.48 -0.38 1.26
CA SER A 74 -3.66 -1.18 0.35
C SER A 74 -2.52 -1.93 1.06
N VAL A 75 -1.85 -1.30 2.03
CA VAL A 75 -0.67 -1.91 2.70
C VAL A 75 -1.02 -3.23 3.40
N PRO A 76 -2.10 -3.35 4.19
CA PRO A 76 -2.44 -4.63 4.82
C PRO A 76 -2.72 -5.75 3.81
N VAL A 77 -3.32 -5.42 2.66
CA VAL A 77 -3.55 -6.37 1.55
C VAL A 77 -2.22 -6.80 0.94
N LEU A 78 -1.33 -5.84 0.63
CA LEU A 78 0.03 -6.13 0.13
C LEU A 78 0.79 -7.07 1.06
N LEU A 79 0.78 -6.80 2.36
CA LEU A 79 1.47 -7.64 3.34
C LEU A 79 0.93 -9.07 3.35
N ARG A 80 -0.40 -9.24 3.28
CA ARG A 80 -1.03 -10.57 3.20
C ARG A 80 -0.69 -11.30 1.90
N LEU A 81 -0.57 -10.59 0.77
CA LEU A 81 -0.15 -11.16 -0.50
C LEU A 81 1.32 -11.60 -0.45
N LEU A 82 2.20 -10.78 0.15
CA LEU A 82 3.62 -11.10 0.28
C LEU A 82 3.91 -12.35 1.12
N GLU A 83 3.04 -12.71 2.06
CA GLU A 83 3.15 -13.96 2.83
C GLU A 83 3.12 -15.22 1.94
N HIS A 84 2.60 -15.11 0.72
CA HIS A 84 2.51 -16.21 -0.25
C HIS A 84 3.68 -16.27 -1.24
N ILE A 85 4.61 -15.31 -1.21
CA ILE A 85 5.82 -15.27 -2.04
C ILE A 85 7.03 -15.69 -1.18
N PRO A 86 7.44 -16.97 -1.19
CA PRO A 86 8.45 -17.47 -0.23
C PRO A 86 9.82 -16.79 -0.34
N SER A 87 10.16 -16.30 -1.53
CA SER A 87 11.42 -15.61 -1.82
C SER A 87 11.36 -14.09 -1.59
N ALA A 88 10.21 -13.54 -1.17
CA ALA A 88 10.07 -12.13 -0.89
C ALA A 88 10.40 -11.79 0.55
N SER A 89 11.16 -10.73 0.74
CA SER A 89 11.29 -10.01 2.00
C SER A 89 10.68 -8.62 1.86
N TYR A 90 10.32 -7.95 2.95
CA TYR A 90 9.82 -6.58 2.88
C TYR A 90 10.32 -5.70 4.00
N SER A 91 10.26 -4.40 3.76
CA SER A 91 10.41 -3.37 4.77
C SER A 91 9.40 -2.24 4.55
N LEU A 92 8.92 -1.67 5.65
CA LEU A 92 8.10 -0.47 5.67
C LEU A 92 9.00 0.74 5.89
N SER A 93 8.77 1.81 5.15
CA SER A 93 9.51 3.08 5.25
C SER A 93 8.52 4.23 5.40
N LEU A 94 8.72 5.09 6.41
CA LEU A 94 7.88 6.25 6.58
C LEU A 94 8.26 7.32 5.53
N ARG A 95 7.26 7.86 4.84
CA ARG A 95 7.45 8.87 3.78
C ARG A 95 8.16 10.11 4.28
N ASP A 96 7.77 10.56 5.46
CA ASP A 96 8.21 11.84 6.02
C ASP A 96 9.48 11.71 6.88
N GLN A 97 9.98 10.49 7.07
CA GLN A 97 11.24 10.19 7.77
C GLN A 97 12.32 9.70 6.79
N GLY A 98 12.66 10.52 5.83
CA GLY A 98 13.70 10.23 4.84
C GLY A 98 13.41 10.81 3.47
N SER A 99 14.33 10.60 2.53
CA SER A 99 14.26 11.14 1.17
C SER A 99 13.97 10.09 0.09
N LEU A 100 13.70 8.83 0.47
CA LEU A 100 13.51 7.75 -0.51
C LEU A 100 12.37 8.05 -1.49
N ILE A 101 11.25 8.59 -0.99
CA ILE A 101 10.09 8.95 -1.82
C ILE A 101 10.42 9.98 -2.92
N ASP A 102 11.46 10.79 -2.74
CA ASP A 102 11.86 11.83 -3.70
C ASP A 102 12.36 11.23 -5.04
N GLN A 103 12.75 9.97 -5.04
CA GLN A 103 13.14 9.22 -6.23
C GLN A 103 11.95 8.56 -6.95
N TYR A 104 10.76 8.52 -6.33
CA TYR A 104 9.59 7.78 -6.82
C TYR A 104 8.31 8.61 -6.84
N LEU A 105 8.43 9.86 -7.27
CA LEU A 105 7.29 10.78 -7.34
C LEU A 105 6.23 10.28 -8.33
N THR A 106 4.97 10.56 -8.02
CA THR A 106 3.83 10.33 -8.91
C THR A 106 3.30 11.68 -9.36
N ASN A 107 3.46 12.01 -10.65
CA ASN A 107 3.09 13.31 -11.21
C ASN A 107 3.66 14.49 -10.41
N GLY A 108 4.93 14.38 -9.97
CA GLY A 108 5.62 15.39 -9.17
C GLY A 108 5.26 15.40 -7.69
N GLY A 109 4.34 14.56 -7.24
CA GLY A 109 3.89 14.46 -5.84
C GLY A 109 4.42 13.22 -5.11
N LYS A 110 4.55 13.32 -3.79
CA LYS A 110 4.96 12.22 -2.89
C LYS A 110 3.78 11.29 -2.57
N GLY A 111 3.14 10.74 -3.61
CA GLY A 111 1.99 9.84 -3.46
C GLY A 111 2.36 8.52 -2.77
N ILE A 112 1.59 8.12 -1.77
CA ILE A 112 1.74 6.87 -1.02
C ILE A 112 0.39 6.13 -0.89
N PRO A 113 0.43 4.78 -0.71
CA PRO A 113 1.61 3.91 -0.59
C PRO A 113 2.40 3.83 -1.89
N LYS A 114 3.72 3.67 -1.78
CA LYS A 114 4.61 3.42 -2.92
C LYS A 114 5.38 2.14 -2.65
N VAL A 115 5.36 1.23 -3.60
CA VAL A 115 6.05 -0.06 -3.51
C VAL A 115 7.19 -0.09 -4.50
N ILE A 116 8.39 -0.37 -4.03
CA ILE A 116 9.57 -0.58 -4.85
C ILE A 116 10.04 -2.02 -4.63
N VAL A 117 10.13 -2.79 -5.71
CA VAL A 117 10.66 -4.16 -5.65
C VAL A 117 12.07 -4.17 -6.19
N ARG A 118 13.00 -4.73 -5.42
CA ARG A 118 14.42 -4.83 -5.76
C ARG A 118 14.89 -6.26 -5.87
N ASP A 119 15.85 -6.48 -6.75
CA ASP A 119 16.61 -7.74 -6.83
C ASP A 119 17.67 -7.82 -5.71
N GLU A 120 18.41 -8.95 -5.66
CA GLU A 120 19.50 -9.17 -4.70
C GLU A 120 20.66 -8.19 -4.87
N GLN A 121 20.82 -7.58 -6.02
CA GLN A 121 21.82 -6.57 -6.32
C GLN A 121 21.38 -5.15 -5.94
N GLY A 122 20.12 -5.00 -5.51
CA GLY A 122 19.53 -3.72 -5.13
C GLY A 122 18.99 -2.90 -6.30
N ASN A 123 18.88 -3.48 -7.50
CA ASN A 123 18.29 -2.80 -8.65
C ASN A 123 16.77 -2.82 -8.56
N ASP A 124 16.14 -1.71 -8.94
CA ASP A 124 14.70 -1.61 -9.01
C ASP A 124 14.14 -2.45 -10.15
N MET A 125 13.33 -3.43 -9.82
CA MET A 125 12.65 -4.31 -10.78
C MET A 125 11.26 -3.80 -11.13
N MET A 126 10.59 -3.15 -10.16
CA MET A 126 9.21 -2.69 -10.28
C MET A 126 8.93 -1.55 -9.31
N VAL A 127 8.08 -0.62 -9.74
CA VAL A 127 7.50 0.42 -8.88
C VAL A 127 5.99 0.41 -9.05
N TRP A 128 5.23 0.40 -7.94
CA TRP A 128 3.77 0.43 -7.95
C TRP A 128 3.22 1.49 -6.98
N GLY A 129 2.02 1.98 -7.26
CA GLY A 129 1.27 2.89 -6.40
C GLY A 129 1.25 4.36 -6.89
N PRO A 130 0.47 5.21 -6.22
CA PRO A 130 -0.13 5.01 -4.89
C PRO A 130 -1.44 4.20 -4.87
N ARG A 131 -2.11 4.00 -6.00
CA ARG A 131 -3.42 3.33 -6.11
C ARG A 131 -3.38 2.31 -7.23
N THR A 132 -4.35 1.40 -7.21
CA THR A 132 -4.69 0.61 -8.40
C THR A 132 -5.22 1.52 -9.50
N GLN A 133 -5.18 1.06 -10.75
CA GLN A 133 -5.68 1.82 -11.88
C GLN A 133 -7.13 2.28 -11.66
N GLU A 134 -8.01 1.37 -11.26
CA GLU A 134 -9.42 1.68 -11.03
C GLU A 134 -9.63 2.73 -9.94
N ALA A 135 -8.92 2.61 -8.80
CA ALA A 135 -8.99 3.60 -7.73
C ALA A 135 -8.44 4.95 -8.17
N GLN A 136 -7.39 4.96 -9.00
CA GLN A 136 -6.81 6.19 -9.53
C GLN A 136 -7.74 6.86 -10.55
N GLU A 137 -8.41 6.09 -11.39
CA GLU A 137 -9.42 6.60 -12.34
C GLU A 137 -10.59 7.23 -11.60
N LEU A 138 -11.12 6.56 -10.57
CA LEU A 138 -12.16 7.13 -9.71
C LEU A 138 -11.70 8.45 -9.07
N PHE A 139 -10.50 8.45 -8.46
CA PHE A 139 -9.93 9.65 -7.85
C PHE A 139 -9.82 10.81 -8.86
N ASN A 140 -9.28 10.54 -10.03
CA ASN A 140 -9.10 11.54 -11.09
C ASN A 140 -10.44 12.07 -11.60
N GLY A 141 -11.44 11.20 -11.78
CA GLY A 141 -12.78 11.55 -12.22
C GLY A 141 -13.48 12.49 -11.22
N LEU A 142 -13.44 12.16 -9.93
CA LEU A 142 -14.01 12.98 -8.87
C LEU A 142 -13.29 14.33 -8.75
N LYS A 143 -11.96 14.33 -8.85
CA LYS A 143 -11.16 15.56 -8.83
C LYS A 143 -11.48 16.47 -10.03
N ALA A 144 -11.65 15.91 -11.22
CA ALA A 144 -12.01 16.67 -12.41
C ALA A 144 -13.40 17.28 -12.33
N GLN A 145 -14.33 16.65 -11.59
CA GLN A 145 -15.66 17.17 -11.30
C GLN A 145 -15.66 18.29 -10.24
N GLY A 146 -14.52 18.55 -9.58
CA GLY A 146 -14.41 19.58 -8.56
C GLY A 146 -15.19 19.28 -7.28
N VAL A 147 -15.43 17.99 -6.97
CA VAL A 147 -16.13 17.63 -5.73
C VAL A 147 -15.30 18.01 -4.50
N GLU A 148 -15.98 18.34 -3.42
CA GLU A 148 -15.34 18.64 -2.14
C GLU A 148 -14.45 17.50 -1.66
N LEU A 149 -13.34 17.84 -1.00
CA LEU A 149 -12.31 16.85 -0.60
C LEU A 149 -12.87 15.73 0.28
N HIS A 150 -13.81 16.05 1.18
CA HIS A 150 -14.43 15.04 2.04
C HIS A 150 -15.30 14.06 1.23
N VAL A 151 -16.05 14.54 0.23
CA VAL A 151 -16.85 13.68 -0.68
C VAL A 151 -15.95 12.76 -1.50
N LEU A 152 -14.83 13.29 -1.99
CA LEU A 152 -13.83 12.50 -2.71
C LEU A 152 -13.28 11.37 -1.83
N HIS A 153 -12.88 11.69 -0.60
CA HIS A 153 -12.35 10.69 0.35
C HIS A 153 -13.42 9.65 0.70
N GLU A 154 -14.64 10.06 0.99
CA GLU A 154 -15.74 9.14 1.32
C GLU A 154 -16.03 8.20 0.15
N SER A 155 -16.14 8.72 -1.07
CA SER A 155 -16.37 7.95 -2.29
C SER A 155 -15.25 6.93 -2.53
N LEU A 156 -13.99 7.34 -2.38
CA LEU A 156 -12.84 6.47 -2.56
C LEU A 156 -12.79 5.36 -1.50
N HIS A 157 -13.06 5.68 -0.24
CA HIS A 157 -13.14 4.67 0.82
C HIS A 157 -14.33 3.74 0.68
N GLY A 158 -15.46 4.23 0.14
CA GLY A 158 -16.60 3.40 -0.25
C GLY A 158 -16.24 2.41 -1.36
N TRP A 159 -15.44 2.84 -2.34
CA TRP A 159 -14.91 1.97 -3.39
C TRP A 159 -14.02 0.87 -2.80
N TYR A 160 -13.01 1.22 -1.97
CA TYR A 160 -12.14 0.24 -1.30
C TYR A 160 -12.93 -0.79 -0.48
N ALA A 161 -13.98 -0.36 0.19
CA ALA A 161 -14.81 -1.26 0.99
C ALA A 161 -15.57 -2.29 0.13
N LYS A 162 -15.91 -1.95 -1.11
CA LYS A 162 -16.55 -2.86 -2.08
C LYS A 162 -15.54 -3.73 -2.80
N ASP A 163 -14.40 -3.17 -3.18
CA ASP A 163 -13.30 -3.89 -3.86
C ASP A 163 -12.67 -4.97 -2.98
N GLN A 164 -12.52 -4.71 -1.69
CA GLN A 164 -11.95 -5.64 -0.70
C GLN A 164 -10.53 -6.15 -1.05
N GLY A 165 -9.74 -5.33 -1.76
CA GLY A 165 -8.37 -5.64 -2.16
C GLY A 165 -8.23 -6.47 -3.43
N LYS A 166 -9.33 -6.76 -4.13
CA LYS A 166 -9.32 -7.61 -5.34
C LYS A 166 -8.58 -6.96 -6.51
N SER A 167 -8.80 -5.67 -6.75
CA SER A 167 -8.10 -4.95 -7.82
C SER A 167 -6.60 -4.91 -7.56
N LEU A 168 -6.18 -4.74 -6.31
CA LEU A 168 -4.77 -4.78 -5.94
C LEU A 168 -4.16 -6.17 -6.15
N GLU A 169 -4.87 -7.22 -5.73
CA GLU A 169 -4.43 -8.59 -5.95
C GLU A 169 -4.28 -8.90 -7.45
N TYR A 170 -5.25 -8.48 -8.26
CA TYR A 170 -5.23 -8.68 -9.72
C TYR A 170 -4.02 -7.98 -10.37
N GLU A 171 -3.79 -6.70 -10.04
CA GLU A 171 -2.64 -5.96 -10.56
C GLU A 171 -1.32 -6.60 -10.10
N LEU A 172 -1.22 -7.00 -8.84
CA LEU A 172 -0.01 -7.61 -8.31
C LEU A 172 0.25 -8.98 -8.93
N LEU A 173 -0.79 -9.77 -9.18
CA LEU A 173 -0.68 -11.05 -9.89
C LEU A 173 -0.08 -10.86 -11.29
N ALA A 174 -0.61 -9.91 -12.06
CA ALA A 174 -0.11 -9.60 -13.39
C ALA A 174 1.35 -9.09 -13.36
N LEU A 175 1.69 -8.25 -12.38
CA LEU A 175 3.05 -7.75 -12.18
C LEU A 175 4.02 -8.89 -11.82
N VAL A 176 3.65 -9.79 -10.92
CA VAL A 176 4.46 -10.96 -10.54
C VAL A 176 4.66 -11.88 -11.74
N GLN A 177 3.62 -12.19 -12.48
CA GLN A 177 3.71 -13.02 -13.68
C GLN A 177 4.68 -12.43 -14.71
N ASN A 178 4.55 -11.13 -15.01
CA ASN A 178 5.40 -10.44 -15.97
C ASN A 178 6.86 -10.37 -15.48
N LEU A 179 7.08 -10.03 -14.22
CA LEU A 179 8.39 -9.83 -13.63
C LEU A 179 9.22 -11.13 -13.61
N PHE A 180 8.56 -12.26 -13.35
CA PHE A 180 9.22 -13.57 -13.22
C PHE A 180 8.99 -14.49 -14.42
N LYS A 181 8.27 -14.04 -15.45
CA LYS A 181 7.94 -14.81 -16.67
C LYS A 181 7.25 -16.16 -16.34
N LEU A 182 6.23 -16.10 -15.50
CA LEU A 182 5.49 -17.26 -14.97
C LEU A 182 4.28 -17.63 -15.82
#